data_91f47beb2db2ee0bc9110039fe6ae4d6
#
_entry.id   91f47beb2db2ee0bc9110039fe6ae4d6
#
_cell.length_a   1.000
_cell.length_b   1.000
_cell.length_c   1.000
_cell.angle_alpha   90.00
_cell.angle_beta   90.00
_cell.angle_gamma   90.00
#
_symmetry.space_group_name_H-M   'P 1'
#
loop_
_entity.id
_entity.type
_entity.pdbx_description
1 polymer ?
#
loop_
_entity_poly.entity_id
_entity_poly.type
_entity_poly.pdbx_seq_one_letter_code
_entity_poly.pdbx_strand_id
1 'polypeptide(L)'
;MSSDPSNLIWIDLEMTGLDPEQHCIIEIATIVTDAQLNVLAEGPVIAIHQPDSELAKMDQWCTDTHGNSGLTKRVQESAIAVAEAERQTIEFLQQWVPAGVSPICGNSVGQDRRFLYRYMPLLEQYFHYRYLDVSTVKELTRRWKPELLKGFTKQGTHLALDDIRESIAELAYYRSEVFKI
;
A
#
# COMPACT_ATOMS: atom_id res chain seq x y z
N MET A 1 22.48 -5.82 7.06
CA MET A 1 21.43 -6.06 8.08
C MET A 1 20.85 -7.42 7.78
N SER A 2 20.47 -8.22 8.78
CA SER A 2 19.89 -9.55 8.54
C SER A 2 18.38 -9.41 8.34
N SER A 3 17.85 -10.09 7.34
CA SER A 3 16.41 -10.22 7.12
C SER A 3 15.77 -10.87 8.37
N ASP A 4 14.65 -10.31 8.86
CA ASP A 4 13.97 -10.76 10.08
C ASP A 4 12.54 -11.21 9.75
N PRO A 5 12.15 -12.46 10.12
CA PRO A 5 10.80 -12.98 9.85
C PRO A 5 9.70 -12.29 10.68
N SER A 6 10.02 -11.51 11.70
CA SER A 6 9.05 -10.75 12.49
C SER A 6 8.70 -9.39 11.89
N ASN A 7 9.47 -8.93 10.89
CA ASN A 7 9.21 -7.68 10.21
C ASN A 7 7.93 -7.72 9.37
N LEU A 8 7.28 -6.57 9.23
CA LEU A 8 6.03 -6.40 8.51
C LEU A 8 6.25 -5.62 7.22
N ILE A 9 5.63 -6.08 6.14
CA ILE A 9 5.63 -5.40 4.84
C ILE A 9 4.33 -4.63 4.68
N TRP A 10 4.44 -3.32 4.60
CA TRP A 10 3.36 -2.39 4.31
C TRP A 10 3.40 -2.01 2.84
N ILE A 11 2.25 -1.98 2.20
CA ILE A 11 2.13 -1.69 0.78
C ILE A 11 0.90 -0.83 0.51
N ASP A 12 1.01 0.03 -0.47
CA ASP A 12 -0.10 0.75 -1.06
C ASP A 12 0.11 0.90 -2.56
N LEU A 13 -0.97 0.81 -3.31
CA LEU A 13 -1.02 0.96 -4.75
C LEU A 13 -1.93 2.12 -5.12
N GLU A 14 -1.52 2.92 -6.11
CA GLU A 14 -2.44 3.77 -6.84
C GLU A 14 -2.82 3.10 -8.16
N MET A 15 -4.10 3.18 -8.52
CA MET A 15 -4.65 2.54 -9.71
C MET A 15 -5.51 3.50 -10.52
N THR A 16 -5.79 3.16 -11.76
CA THR A 16 -6.72 3.92 -12.62
C THR A 16 -8.20 3.72 -12.26
N GLY A 17 -8.48 2.88 -11.26
CA GLY A 17 -9.80 2.58 -10.71
C GLY A 17 -9.77 1.29 -9.87
N LEU A 18 -10.92 0.78 -9.46
CA LEU A 18 -11.01 -0.27 -8.45
C LEU A 18 -11.27 -1.69 -9.00
N ASP A 19 -11.47 -1.84 -10.30
CA ASP A 19 -11.71 -3.13 -10.93
C ASP A 19 -10.45 -3.63 -11.65
N PRO A 20 -9.76 -4.66 -11.15
CA PRO A 20 -8.53 -5.16 -11.76
C PRO A 20 -8.73 -5.76 -13.15
N GLU A 21 -9.98 -6.03 -13.58
CA GLU A 21 -10.25 -6.49 -14.93
C GLU A 21 -10.24 -5.36 -15.96
N GLN A 22 -10.44 -4.12 -15.53
CA GLN A 22 -10.56 -2.94 -16.39
C GLN A 22 -9.48 -1.89 -16.14
N HIS A 23 -8.90 -1.89 -14.93
CA HIS A 23 -7.98 -0.88 -14.46
C HIS A 23 -6.61 -1.47 -14.17
N CYS A 24 -5.59 -0.61 -14.11
CA CYS A 24 -4.20 -1.01 -13.94
C CYS A 24 -3.52 -0.24 -12.78
N ILE A 25 -2.37 -0.78 -12.35
CA ILE A 25 -1.51 -0.15 -11.34
C ILE A 25 -0.73 1.00 -11.99
N ILE A 26 -0.69 2.14 -11.34
CA ILE A 26 0.06 3.33 -11.78
C ILE A 26 1.13 3.80 -10.80
N GLU A 27 1.04 3.41 -9.52
CA GLU A 27 2.12 3.62 -8.54
C GLU A 27 2.14 2.45 -7.54
N ILE A 28 3.33 2.15 -7.04
CA ILE A 28 3.54 1.23 -5.93
C ILE A 28 4.53 1.84 -4.94
N ALA A 29 4.23 1.70 -3.65
CA ALA A 29 5.16 2.00 -2.57
C ALA A 29 5.13 0.91 -1.51
N THR A 30 6.24 0.74 -0.78
CA THR A 30 6.35 -0.18 0.34
C THR A 30 7.15 0.44 1.49
N ILE A 31 6.79 0.08 2.72
CA ILE A 31 7.55 0.36 3.93
C ILE A 31 7.73 -0.94 4.69
N VAL A 32 8.89 -1.13 5.32
CA VAL A 32 9.12 -2.23 6.25
C VAL A 32 9.18 -1.67 7.67
N THR A 33 8.41 -2.28 8.58
CA THR A 33 8.49 -2.01 10.02
C THR A 33 8.92 -3.26 10.78
N ASP A 34 9.39 -3.07 12.01
CA ASP A 34 9.44 -4.17 12.98
C ASP A 34 8.02 -4.52 13.48
N ALA A 35 7.92 -5.52 14.35
CA ALA A 35 6.67 -5.94 14.98
C ALA A 35 6.08 -4.87 15.93
N GLN A 36 6.86 -3.85 16.31
CA GLN A 36 6.44 -2.76 17.18
C GLN A 36 5.98 -1.52 16.39
N LEU A 37 5.94 -1.62 15.04
CA LEU A 37 5.57 -0.57 14.09
C LEU A 37 6.64 0.54 13.94
N ASN A 38 7.88 0.30 14.37
CA ASN A 38 8.98 1.20 14.07
C ASN A 38 9.39 1.03 12.61
N VAL A 39 9.46 2.12 11.85
CA VAL A 39 9.89 2.10 10.45
C VAL A 39 11.36 1.73 10.39
N LEU A 40 11.69 0.66 9.68
CA LEU A 40 13.06 0.18 9.46
C LEU A 40 13.62 0.66 8.13
N ALA A 41 12.79 0.67 7.09
CA ALA A 41 13.16 1.11 5.76
C ALA A 41 11.95 1.52 4.93
N GLU A 42 12.14 2.51 4.07
CA GLU A 42 11.20 2.88 3.02
C GLU A 42 11.73 2.35 1.69
N GLY A 43 10.88 1.65 0.97
CA GLY A 43 11.18 1.10 -0.34
C GLY A 43 11.10 2.14 -1.46
N PRO A 44 11.40 1.72 -2.70
CA PRO A 44 11.24 2.60 -3.83
C PRO A 44 9.76 2.97 -4.01
N VAL A 45 9.51 4.23 -4.34
CA VAL A 45 8.21 4.73 -4.81
C VAL A 45 8.27 4.77 -6.32
N ILE A 46 7.49 3.92 -6.99
CA ILE A 46 7.62 3.68 -8.42
C ILE A 46 6.34 4.08 -9.13
N ALA A 47 6.41 5.14 -9.93
CA ALA A 47 5.39 5.43 -10.94
C ALA A 47 5.58 4.46 -12.12
N ILE A 48 4.53 3.74 -12.47
CA ILE A 48 4.55 2.69 -13.49
C ILE A 48 3.98 3.27 -14.78
N HIS A 49 4.75 3.15 -15.86
CA HIS A 49 4.30 3.64 -17.17
C HIS A 49 3.01 2.95 -17.61
N GLN A 50 2.05 3.76 -18.02
CA GLN A 50 0.83 3.31 -18.67
C GLN A 50 0.54 4.19 -19.89
N PRO A 51 0.03 3.61 -20.99
CA PRO A 51 -0.35 4.39 -22.16
C PRO A 51 -1.57 5.29 -21.86
N ASP A 52 -1.69 6.39 -22.59
CA ASP A 52 -2.82 7.32 -22.45
C ASP A 52 -4.18 6.66 -22.56
N SER A 53 -4.30 5.56 -23.31
CA SER A 53 -5.52 4.77 -23.43
C SER A 53 -5.94 4.11 -22.10
N GLU A 54 -5.00 3.74 -21.25
CA GLU A 54 -5.28 3.22 -19.90
C GLU A 54 -5.62 4.36 -18.93
N LEU A 55 -4.90 5.48 -19.01
CA LEU A 55 -5.19 6.66 -18.20
C LEU A 55 -6.56 7.26 -18.51
N ALA A 56 -7.02 7.18 -19.78
CA ALA A 56 -8.34 7.63 -20.20
C ALA A 56 -9.51 6.82 -19.61
N LYS A 57 -9.26 5.66 -18.98
CA LYS A 57 -10.27 4.86 -18.29
C LYS A 57 -10.57 5.36 -16.87
N MET A 58 -9.76 6.28 -16.34
CA MET A 58 -9.99 6.88 -15.03
C MET A 58 -11.34 7.62 -15.02
N ASP A 59 -12.09 7.44 -13.94
CA ASP A 59 -13.25 8.28 -13.66
C ASP A 59 -12.81 9.71 -13.27
N GLN A 60 -13.79 10.59 -13.06
CA GLN A 60 -13.49 12.00 -12.73
C GLN A 60 -12.69 12.12 -11.43
N TRP A 61 -13.02 11.30 -10.42
CA TRP A 61 -12.31 11.35 -9.13
C TRP A 61 -10.84 10.95 -9.26
N CYS A 62 -10.56 9.83 -9.94
CA CYS A 62 -9.18 9.38 -10.19
C CYS A 62 -8.41 10.39 -11.04
N THR A 63 -9.04 10.95 -12.09
CA THR A 63 -8.43 11.96 -12.95
C THR A 63 -8.02 13.20 -12.16
N ASP A 64 -8.91 13.73 -11.33
CA ASP A 64 -8.66 14.92 -10.53
C ASP A 64 -7.60 14.64 -9.45
N THR A 65 -7.73 13.54 -8.74
CA THR A 65 -6.84 13.16 -7.62
C THR A 65 -5.41 12.92 -8.12
N HIS A 66 -5.24 12.09 -9.13
CA HIS A 66 -3.91 11.77 -9.67
C HIS A 66 -3.32 12.93 -10.49
N GLY A 67 -4.17 13.77 -11.09
CA GLY A 67 -3.75 15.01 -11.74
C GLY A 67 -3.20 16.02 -10.72
N ASN A 68 -3.95 16.27 -9.65
CA ASN A 68 -3.57 17.21 -8.59
C ASN A 68 -2.32 16.78 -7.80
N SER A 69 -2.13 15.49 -7.55
CA SER A 69 -0.92 14.96 -6.90
C SER A 69 0.30 14.89 -7.84
N GLY A 70 0.11 15.16 -9.14
CA GLY A 70 1.15 15.07 -10.16
C GLY A 70 1.48 13.62 -10.56
N LEU A 71 0.74 12.62 -10.06
CA LEU A 71 0.98 11.21 -10.37
C LEU A 71 0.76 10.91 -11.85
N THR A 72 -0.31 11.43 -12.46
CA THR A 72 -0.58 11.24 -13.90
C THR A 72 0.62 11.62 -14.76
N LYS A 73 1.25 12.77 -14.47
CA LYS A 73 2.45 13.21 -15.18
C LYS A 73 3.62 12.27 -14.96
N ARG A 74 3.87 11.84 -13.70
CA ARG A 74 4.95 10.90 -13.38
C ARG A 74 4.78 9.56 -14.09
N VAL A 75 3.54 9.07 -14.23
CA VAL A 75 3.20 7.85 -14.96
C VAL A 75 3.50 7.98 -16.46
N GLN A 76 3.12 9.09 -17.07
CA GLN A 76 3.39 9.38 -18.48
C GLN A 76 4.89 9.51 -18.79
N GLU A 77 5.65 10.13 -17.88
CA GLU A 77 7.10 10.32 -18.01
C GLU A 77 7.92 9.09 -17.60
N SER A 78 7.33 8.13 -16.90
CA SER A 78 8.01 6.92 -16.46
C SER A 78 8.38 6.02 -17.63
N ALA A 79 9.54 5.37 -17.52
CA ALA A 79 9.97 4.29 -18.41
C ALA A 79 9.85 2.90 -17.73
N ILE A 80 9.33 2.84 -16.50
CA ILE A 80 9.28 1.62 -15.69
C ILE A 80 8.00 0.86 -16.00
N ALA A 81 8.14 -0.35 -16.54
CA ALA A 81 7.02 -1.26 -16.74
C ALA A 81 6.65 -2.00 -15.44
N VAL A 82 5.44 -2.57 -15.40
CA VAL A 82 4.92 -3.33 -14.24
C VAL A 82 5.90 -4.41 -13.76
N ALA A 83 6.46 -5.22 -14.67
CA ALA A 83 7.40 -6.29 -14.32
C ALA A 83 8.70 -5.77 -13.68
N GLU A 84 9.16 -4.60 -14.11
CA GLU A 84 10.35 -3.99 -13.54
C GLU A 84 10.04 -3.39 -12.14
N ALA A 85 8.88 -2.78 -11.96
CA ALA A 85 8.43 -2.31 -10.65
C ALA A 85 8.28 -3.47 -9.66
N GLU A 86 7.70 -4.59 -10.08
CA GLU A 86 7.61 -5.82 -9.29
C GLU A 86 9.01 -6.31 -8.86
N ARG A 87 9.94 -6.40 -9.80
CA ARG A 87 11.31 -6.85 -9.54
C ARG A 87 12.03 -5.95 -8.53
N GLN A 88 12.00 -4.63 -8.72
CA GLN A 88 12.64 -3.67 -7.81
C GLN A 88 12.05 -3.73 -6.41
N THR A 89 10.73 -3.89 -6.30
CA THR A 89 10.06 -4.01 -5.01
C THR A 89 10.50 -5.29 -4.29
N ILE A 90 10.53 -6.43 -4.97
CA ILE A 90 11.00 -7.70 -4.38
C ILE A 90 12.47 -7.60 -3.95
N GLU A 91 13.35 -7.03 -4.77
CA GLU A 91 14.77 -6.85 -4.43
C GLU A 91 14.96 -6.00 -3.17
N PHE A 92 14.15 -4.97 -2.97
CA PHE A 92 14.15 -4.21 -1.74
C PHE A 92 13.68 -5.06 -0.55
N LEU A 93 12.55 -5.75 -0.67
CA LEU A 93 11.95 -6.53 0.41
C LEU A 93 12.85 -7.68 0.90
N GLN A 94 13.57 -8.34 -0.02
CA GLN A 94 14.48 -9.44 0.30
C GLN A 94 15.58 -9.07 1.30
N GLN A 95 15.92 -7.80 1.38
CA GLN A 95 16.93 -7.31 2.33
C GLN A 95 16.40 -7.28 3.77
N TRP A 96 15.09 -7.25 3.96
CA TRP A 96 14.44 -6.95 5.24
C TRP A 96 13.55 -8.06 5.78
N VAL A 97 12.90 -8.82 4.90
CA VAL A 97 11.89 -9.81 5.27
C VAL A 97 12.03 -11.04 4.38
N PRO A 98 12.06 -12.26 4.92
CA PRO A 98 12.03 -13.46 4.09
C PRO A 98 10.69 -13.61 3.36
N ALA A 99 10.71 -14.24 2.18
CA ALA A 99 9.49 -14.53 1.42
C ALA A 99 8.52 -15.43 2.22
N GLY A 100 7.23 -15.18 2.06
CA GLY A 100 6.16 -16.02 2.59
C GLY A 100 5.85 -15.85 4.08
N VAL A 101 6.52 -14.91 4.78
CA VAL A 101 6.34 -14.79 6.25
C VAL A 101 5.50 -13.58 6.66
N SER A 102 5.69 -12.41 6.06
CA SER A 102 4.89 -11.23 6.40
C SER A 102 3.49 -11.30 5.80
N PRO A 103 2.43 -11.03 6.60
CA PRO A 103 1.14 -10.70 6.01
C PRO A 103 1.27 -9.47 5.11
N ILE A 104 0.32 -9.28 4.21
CA ILE A 104 0.18 -8.02 3.50
C ILE A 104 -0.46 -7.00 4.42
N CYS A 105 0.20 -5.85 4.68
CA CYS A 105 -0.22 -4.84 5.65
C CYS A 105 -0.64 -3.54 4.95
N GLY A 106 -1.76 -2.95 5.39
CA GLY A 106 -2.25 -1.67 4.87
C GLY A 106 -3.70 -1.39 5.28
N ASN A 107 -4.31 -0.37 4.69
CA ASN A 107 -5.74 -0.07 4.83
C ASN A 107 -6.51 -0.62 3.62
N SER A 108 -7.54 -1.44 3.86
CA SER A 108 -8.34 -2.08 2.80
C SER A 108 -7.47 -2.84 1.78
N VAL A 109 -6.33 -3.34 2.25
CA VAL A 109 -5.24 -3.90 1.46
C VAL A 109 -5.62 -5.15 0.65
N GLY A 110 -6.80 -5.71 0.92
CA GLY A 110 -7.39 -6.74 0.07
C GLY A 110 -7.67 -6.26 -1.35
N GLN A 111 -7.93 -4.96 -1.54
CA GLN A 111 -8.09 -4.36 -2.86
C GLN A 111 -6.75 -4.34 -3.61
N ASP A 112 -5.67 -3.92 -2.94
CA ASP A 112 -4.32 -3.94 -3.50
C ASP A 112 -3.92 -5.36 -3.90
N ARG A 113 -4.19 -6.35 -3.03
CA ARG A 113 -3.87 -7.75 -3.31
C ARG A 113 -4.53 -8.30 -4.57
N ARG A 114 -5.76 -7.87 -4.91
CA ARG A 114 -6.44 -8.26 -6.16
C ARG A 114 -5.67 -7.79 -7.39
N PHE A 115 -5.11 -6.56 -7.33
CA PHE A 115 -4.27 -6.01 -8.40
C PHE A 115 -2.91 -6.71 -8.46
N LEU A 116 -2.28 -6.97 -7.31
CA LEU A 116 -1.02 -7.74 -7.27
C LEU A 116 -1.20 -9.13 -7.88
N TYR A 117 -2.26 -9.84 -7.53
CA TYR A 117 -2.54 -11.17 -8.07
C TYR A 117 -2.60 -11.17 -9.60
N ARG A 118 -3.14 -10.10 -10.19
CA ARG A 118 -3.29 -9.99 -11.65
C ARG A 118 -2.02 -9.48 -12.33
N TYR A 119 -1.37 -8.47 -11.78
CA TYR A 119 -0.32 -7.71 -12.46
C TYR A 119 1.08 -7.95 -11.93
N MET A 120 1.21 -8.37 -10.68
CA MET A 120 2.48 -8.61 -9.97
C MET A 120 2.44 -9.93 -9.19
N PRO A 121 2.28 -11.09 -9.88
CA PRO A 121 2.04 -12.36 -9.20
C PRO A 121 3.24 -12.85 -8.38
N LEU A 122 4.47 -12.47 -8.72
CA LEU A 122 5.66 -12.84 -7.94
C LEU A 122 5.70 -12.06 -6.62
N LEU A 123 5.32 -10.78 -6.65
CA LEU A 123 5.20 -9.97 -5.45
C LEU A 123 4.03 -10.43 -4.60
N GLU A 124 2.90 -10.80 -5.19
CA GLU A 124 1.76 -11.37 -4.46
C GLU A 124 2.16 -12.63 -3.70
N GLN A 125 2.90 -13.54 -4.32
CA GLN A 125 3.41 -14.76 -3.71
C GLN A 125 4.50 -14.52 -2.65
N TYR A 126 5.09 -13.33 -2.64
CA TYR A 126 6.08 -12.94 -1.63
C TYR A 126 5.45 -12.75 -0.25
N PHE A 127 4.16 -12.39 -0.18
CA PHE A 127 3.43 -12.25 1.06
C PHE A 127 2.93 -13.59 1.61
N HIS A 128 2.78 -13.67 2.92
CA HIS A 128 1.96 -14.70 3.55
C HIS A 128 0.48 -14.54 3.11
N TYR A 129 -0.31 -15.62 3.13
CA TYR A 129 -1.73 -15.55 2.72
C TYR A 129 -2.61 -14.69 3.62
N ARG A 130 -2.15 -14.34 4.83
CA ARG A 130 -2.90 -13.53 5.79
C ARG A 130 -2.80 -12.04 5.49
N TYR A 131 -3.74 -11.30 6.07
CA TYR A 131 -3.83 -9.84 6.00
C TYR A 131 -3.62 -9.23 7.37
N LEU A 132 -2.93 -8.09 7.44
CA LEU A 132 -2.97 -7.16 8.54
C LEU A 132 -3.64 -5.88 8.01
N ASP A 133 -4.98 -5.87 8.05
CA ASP A 133 -5.78 -4.80 7.48
C ASP A 133 -6.25 -3.85 8.59
N VAL A 134 -5.68 -2.64 8.60
CA VAL A 134 -5.98 -1.59 9.59
C VAL A 134 -7.44 -1.15 9.50
N SER A 135 -8.05 -1.20 8.31
CA SER A 135 -9.47 -0.89 8.13
C SER A 135 -10.39 -1.84 8.90
N THR A 136 -9.97 -3.10 9.13
CA THR A 136 -10.70 -4.04 9.99
C THR A 136 -10.74 -3.54 11.44
N VAL A 137 -9.61 -3.07 11.97
CA VAL A 137 -9.53 -2.51 13.33
C VAL A 137 -10.39 -1.25 13.43
N LYS A 138 -10.34 -0.39 12.42
CA LYS A 138 -11.20 0.80 12.31
C LYS A 138 -12.69 0.45 12.35
N GLU A 139 -13.11 -0.56 11.60
CA GLU A 139 -14.50 -1.02 11.58
C GLU A 139 -14.95 -1.58 12.93
N LEU A 140 -14.08 -2.29 13.65
CA LEU A 140 -14.36 -2.75 15.02
C LEU A 140 -14.44 -1.58 16.00
N THR A 141 -13.51 -0.62 15.88
CA THR A 141 -13.50 0.59 16.71
C THR A 141 -14.78 1.41 16.50
N ARG A 142 -15.24 1.55 15.25
CA ARG A 142 -16.49 2.24 14.94
C ARG A 142 -17.69 1.65 15.65
N ARG A 143 -17.72 0.33 15.84
CA ARG A 143 -18.84 -0.39 16.45
C ARG A 143 -18.75 -0.43 17.97
N TRP A 144 -17.55 -0.54 18.52
CA TRP A 144 -17.34 -0.82 19.95
C TRP A 144 -16.94 0.42 20.76
N LYS A 145 -16.22 1.37 20.12
CA LYS A 145 -15.71 2.60 20.74
C LYS A 145 -15.67 3.76 19.73
N PRO A 146 -16.85 4.17 19.20
CA PRO A 146 -16.92 5.17 18.10
C PRO A 146 -16.31 6.52 18.48
N GLU A 147 -16.23 6.86 19.76
CA GLU A 147 -15.61 8.07 20.27
C GLU A 147 -14.12 8.15 19.96
N LEU A 148 -13.42 7.00 19.87
CA LEU A 148 -11.99 6.95 19.58
C LEU A 148 -11.66 7.25 18.12
N LEU A 149 -12.61 7.15 17.20
CA LEU A 149 -12.36 7.48 15.80
C LEU A 149 -11.95 8.93 15.57
N LYS A 150 -12.37 9.84 16.46
CA LYS A 150 -12.05 11.26 16.39
C LYS A 150 -10.60 11.58 16.77
N GLY A 151 -9.93 10.66 17.44
CA GLY A 151 -8.55 10.85 17.92
C GLY A 151 -7.48 10.65 16.84
N PHE A 152 -7.86 10.15 15.66
CA PHE A 152 -6.93 10.02 14.53
C PHE A 152 -7.57 10.56 13.23
N THR A 153 -6.87 11.47 12.58
CA THR A 153 -7.32 12.08 11.31
C THR A 153 -6.22 11.90 10.26
N LYS A 154 -6.58 11.35 9.11
CA LYS A 154 -5.69 11.26 7.94
C LYS A 154 -5.69 12.56 7.16
N GLN A 155 -4.56 12.92 6.58
CA GLN A 155 -4.44 14.08 5.68
C GLN A 155 -4.96 13.75 4.28
N GLY A 156 -4.84 12.49 3.86
CA GLY A 156 -5.39 12.00 2.59
C GLY A 156 -4.71 12.64 1.38
N THR A 157 -3.38 12.58 1.33
CA THR A 157 -2.60 13.16 0.22
C THR A 157 -2.74 12.38 -1.08
N HIS A 158 -3.24 11.12 -1.00
CA HIS A 158 -3.33 10.18 -2.12
C HIS A 158 -1.99 10.01 -2.87
N LEU A 159 -0.93 9.87 -2.08
CA LEU A 159 0.39 9.45 -2.49
C LEU A 159 0.70 8.16 -1.75
N ALA A 160 0.99 7.09 -2.47
CA ALA A 160 1.09 5.74 -1.90
C ALA A 160 1.99 5.67 -0.66
N LEU A 161 3.16 6.34 -0.67
CA LEU A 161 4.06 6.32 0.48
C LEU A 161 3.48 7.02 1.72
N ASP A 162 2.79 8.14 1.53
CA ASP A 162 2.17 8.88 2.64
C ASP A 162 0.98 8.11 3.20
N ASP A 163 0.19 7.45 2.35
CA ASP A 163 -0.94 6.62 2.76
C ASP A 163 -0.47 5.41 3.57
N ILE A 164 0.70 4.83 3.26
CA ILE A 164 1.34 3.80 4.10
C ILE A 164 1.74 4.36 5.46
N ARG A 165 2.40 5.53 5.51
CA ARG A 165 2.80 6.18 6.78
C ARG A 165 1.60 6.44 7.66
N GLU A 166 0.50 6.94 7.08
CA GLU A 166 -0.76 7.15 7.78
C GLU A 166 -1.38 5.84 8.29
N SER A 167 -1.29 4.76 7.51
CA SER A 167 -1.78 3.44 7.91
C SER A 167 -1.03 2.86 9.10
N ILE A 168 0.30 3.01 9.13
CA ILE A 168 1.14 2.62 10.26
C ILE A 168 0.80 3.44 11.51
N ALA A 169 0.68 4.77 11.37
CA ALA A 169 0.31 5.66 12.46
C ALA A 169 -1.10 5.39 13.00
N GLU A 170 -2.05 5.09 12.11
CA GLU A 170 -3.42 4.70 12.47
C GLU A 170 -3.44 3.40 13.30
N LEU A 171 -2.67 2.39 12.90
CA LEU A 171 -2.57 1.15 13.68
C LEU A 171 -1.89 1.38 15.03
N ALA A 172 -0.83 2.20 15.08
CA ALA A 172 -0.17 2.57 16.33
C ALA A 172 -1.13 3.28 17.30
N TYR A 173 -1.98 4.19 16.78
CA TYR A 173 -3.05 4.82 17.55
C TYR A 173 -4.03 3.77 18.09
N TYR A 174 -4.52 2.84 17.27
CA TYR A 174 -5.43 1.80 17.76
C TYR A 174 -4.77 0.87 18.76
N ARG A 175 -3.48 0.59 18.63
CA ARG A 175 -2.74 -0.21 19.60
C ARG A 175 -2.79 0.43 20.99
N SER A 176 -2.57 1.74 21.10
CA SER A 176 -2.58 2.43 22.39
C SER A 176 -3.99 2.66 22.94
N GLU A 177 -4.93 3.06 22.12
CA GLU A 177 -6.24 3.53 22.58
C GLU A 177 -7.30 2.43 22.62
N VAL A 178 -7.26 1.50 21.67
CA VAL A 178 -8.27 0.43 21.57
C VAL A 178 -7.79 -0.82 22.29
N PHE A 179 -6.57 -1.31 21.98
CA PHE A 179 -6.01 -2.52 22.58
C PHE A 179 -5.35 -2.24 23.94
N LYS A 180 -4.84 -1.04 24.17
CA LYS A 180 -4.18 -0.60 25.41
C LYS A 180 -2.93 -1.43 25.75
N ILE A 181 -2.10 -1.70 24.76
CA ILE A 181 -0.83 -2.44 24.85
C ILE A 181 0.32 -1.64 24.24
#